data_0b838cda060045c529c3ecdea4c8d1a6
#
_entry.id   0b838cda060045c529c3ecdea4c8d1a6
#
_cell.length_a   1.000
_cell.length_b   1.000
_cell.length_c   1.000
_cell.angle_alpha   90.00
_cell.angle_beta   90.00
_cell.angle_gamma   90.00
#
_symmetry.space_group_name_H-M   'P 1'
#
loop_
_entity.id
_entity.type
_entity.pdbx_description
1 polymer ?
#
loop_
_entity_poly.entity_id
_entity_poly.type
_entity_poly.pdbx_seq_one_letter_code
_entity_poly.pdbx_strand_id
1 'polypeptide(L)'
;GGTEKMANRTYEYNPTGGSPVINVTAGAELKTAVAVLLTKDGAKIPEAGKEATGIVLLGDETVAKGDDITVQIRNQGMWAAGAKIEAGDFLAVDAEGLCQKATTGQYILAMALTPATAKGDIVNVAIIHAGYEA
;
A
#
# COMPACT_ATOMS: atom_id res chain seq x y z
N GLY A 1 -20.46 23.05 -6.59
CA GLY A 1 -20.25 23.07 -7.27
C GLY A 1 -20.09 22.68 -7.28
N GLY A 2 -20.34 23.12 -7.23
CA GLY A 2 -20.17 23.28 -7.92
C GLY A 2 -19.93 22.89 -8.01
N THR A 3 -20.03 23.02 -8.06
CA THR A 3 -19.80 23.01 -8.74
C THR A 3 -19.48 22.47 -9.06
N GLU A 4 -19.56 22.52 -9.01
CA GLU A 4 -19.24 22.35 -9.76
C GLU A 4 -18.74 21.79 -9.98
N LYS A 5 -18.85 21.91 -9.83
CA LYS A 5 -18.29 21.65 -10.41
C LYS A 5 -17.76 20.96 -10.54
N MET A 6 -17.81 21.04 -10.49
CA MET A 6 -17.15 20.64 -11.00
C MET A 6 -16.65 19.92 -11.09
N ALA A 7 -16.74 19.95 -10.94
CA ALA A 7 -16.08 19.43 -11.40
C ALA A 7 -15.66 18.89 -11.57
N ASN A 8 -15.80 19.03 -11.53
CA ASN A 8 -15.10 18.70 -12.01
C ASN A 8 -14.68 18.40 -12.08
N ARG A 9 -14.71 18.62 -11.76
CA ARG A 9 -13.97 18.55 -12.09
C ARG A 9 -13.15 18.56 -12.06
N THR A 10 -13.28 18.77 -11.92
CA THR A 10 -12.30 18.78 -12.01
C THR A 10 -11.53 18.36 -11.48
N TYR A 11 -11.70 17.87 -11.37
CA TYR A 11 -10.70 17.70 -10.68
C TYR A 11 -9.62 18.32 -11.02
N GLU A 12 -9.34 18.81 -10.27
CA GLU A 12 -8.26 19.44 -10.41
C GLU A 12 -7.20 18.57 -10.47
N TYR A 13 -6.95 18.26 -11.41
CA TYR A 13 -5.95 17.32 -11.64
C TYR A 13 -4.59 17.94 -11.40
N ASN A 14 -3.76 17.22 -10.70
CA ASN A 14 -2.40 17.66 -10.49
C ASN A 14 -1.56 17.22 -11.67
N PRO A 15 -1.06 18.14 -12.48
CA PRO A 15 -0.32 17.75 -13.67
C PRO A 15 1.01 17.07 -13.39
N THR A 16 1.52 17.13 -12.16
CA THR A 16 2.78 16.45 -11.85
C THR A 16 2.58 14.98 -11.49
N GLY A 17 1.45 14.40 -11.86
CA GLY A 17 1.25 12.98 -11.70
C GLY A 17 0.05 12.61 -10.89
N GLY A 18 -0.75 13.58 -10.55
CA GLY A 18 -1.92 13.33 -9.75
C GLY A 18 -1.55 12.98 -8.32
N SER A 19 -2.51 12.52 -7.56
CA SER A 19 -2.28 12.16 -6.18
C SER A 19 -1.82 10.70 -6.11
N PRO A 20 -0.73 10.41 -5.40
CA PRO A 20 -0.32 9.03 -5.19
C PRO A 20 -1.10 8.35 -4.07
N VAL A 21 -2.05 9.05 -3.47
CA VAL A 21 -2.78 8.52 -2.32
C VAL A 21 -4.28 8.59 -2.57
N ILE A 22 -5.01 7.70 -1.91
CA ILE A 22 -6.47 7.72 -1.89
C ILE A 22 -6.93 7.68 -0.44
N ASN A 23 -8.11 8.22 -0.18
CA ASN A 23 -8.74 8.17 1.15
C ASN A 23 -9.85 7.15 1.08
N VAL A 24 -9.82 6.18 1.97
CA VAL A 24 -10.80 5.09 1.98
C VAL A 24 -11.15 4.75 3.41
N THR A 25 -12.18 3.94 3.59
CA THR A 25 -12.61 3.49 4.90
C THR A 25 -11.92 2.18 5.24
N ALA A 26 -11.45 2.05 6.48
CA ALA A 26 -10.88 0.79 6.94
C ALA A 26 -11.99 -0.25 7.09
N GLY A 27 -11.79 -1.41 6.50
CA GLY A 27 -12.74 -2.52 6.59
C GLY A 27 -12.45 -3.48 7.74
N ALA A 28 -11.37 -3.21 8.49
CA ALA A 28 -10.95 -4.00 9.64
C ALA A 28 -9.99 -3.14 10.43
N GLU A 29 -9.56 -3.61 11.60
CA GLU A 29 -8.50 -2.94 12.32
C GLU A 29 -7.21 -3.07 11.53
N LEU A 30 -6.50 -1.94 11.32
CA LEU A 30 -5.30 -1.92 10.49
C LEU A 30 -4.19 -1.17 11.21
N LYS A 31 -2.96 -1.61 10.98
CA LYS A 31 -1.77 -0.90 11.45
C LYS A 31 -1.22 -0.05 10.31
N THR A 32 -0.36 0.91 10.66
CA THR A 32 0.29 1.72 9.64
C THR A 32 1.35 0.90 8.90
N ALA A 33 1.65 1.31 7.69
CA ALA A 33 2.68 0.70 6.85
C ALA A 33 2.39 -0.75 6.48
N VAL A 34 1.12 -1.17 6.49
CA VAL A 34 0.73 -2.48 5.98
C VAL A 34 0.03 -2.31 4.64
N ALA A 35 0.14 -3.32 3.79
CA ALA A 35 -0.55 -3.33 2.50
C ALA A 35 -2.01 -3.70 2.69
N VAL A 36 -2.86 -3.10 1.87
CA VAL A 36 -4.30 -3.36 1.92
C VAL A 36 -4.85 -3.53 0.51
N LEU A 37 -5.96 -4.26 0.43
CA LEU A 37 -6.75 -4.40 -0.78
C LEU A 37 -8.08 -3.70 -0.54
N LEU A 38 -8.48 -2.85 -1.47
CA LEU A 38 -9.75 -2.16 -1.36
C LEU A 38 -10.87 -3.11 -1.74
N THR A 39 -11.82 -3.30 -0.83
CA THR A 39 -12.98 -4.16 -1.05
C THR A 39 -14.25 -3.34 -0.89
N LYS A 40 -15.38 -3.94 -1.22
CA LYS A 40 -16.67 -3.27 -1.06
C LYS A 40 -16.97 -2.94 0.41
N ASP A 41 -16.31 -3.63 1.33
CA ASP A 41 -16.50 -3.41 2.76
C ASP A 41 -15.38 -2.59 3.37
N GLY A 42 -14.56 -1.94 2.54
CA GLY A 42 -13.44 -1.12 2.98
C GLY A 42 -12.10 -1.78 2.70
N ALA A 43 -11.03 -1.14 3.17
CA ALA A 43 -9.68 -1.64 2.96
C ALA A 43 -9.36 -2.74 3.95
N LYS A 44 -8.86 -3.86 3.47
CA LYS A 44 -8.52 -5.02 4.30
C LYS A 44 -7.19 -5.57 3.86
N ILE A 45 -6.51 -6.29 4.75
CA ILE A 45 -5.26 -6.98 4.40
C ILE A 45 -5.61 -8.10 3.43
N PRO A 46 -4.97 -8.17 2.26
CA PRO A 46 -5.21 -9.26 1.31
C PRO A 46 -4.58 -10.55 1.82
N GLU A 47 -4.94 -11.65 1.18
CA GLU A 47 -4.25 -12.91 1.46
C GLU A 47 -2.80 -12.82 1.01
N ALA A 48 -1.96 -13.60 1.65
CA ALA A 48 -0.52 -13.59 1.38
C ALA A 48 -0.26 -13.84 -0.12
N GLY A 49 0.57 -13.00 -0.70
CA GLY A 49 0.97 -13.15 -2.10
C GLY A 49 -0.07 -12.72 -3.11
N LYS A 50 -1.20 -12.19 -2.68
CA LYS A 50 -2.26 -11.75 -3.59
C LYS A 50 -2.13 -10.26 -3.87
N GLU A 51 -2.96 -9.77 -4.79
CA GLU A 51 -2.95 -8.38 -5.21
C GLU A 51 -3.25 -7.45 -4.03
N ALA A 52 -2.59 -6.31 -3.99
CA ALA A 52 -2.85 -5.26 -3.01
C ALA A 52 -3.06 -3.95 -3.75
N THR A 53 -3.89 -3.08 -3.17
CA THR A 53 -4.15 -1.76 -3.77
C THR A 53 -3.04 -0.77 -3.42
N GLY A 54 -2.57 -0.81 -2.19
CA GLY A 54 -1.51 0.10 -1.74
C GLY A 54 -1.16 -0.15 -0.30
N ILE A 55 -0.50 0.84 0.30
CA ILE A 55 0.06 0.72 1.65
C ILE A 55 -0.51 1.84 2.50
N VAL A 56 -0.98 1.50 3.71
CA VAL A 56 -1.50 2.50 4.66
C VAL A 56 -0.36 3.44 5.05
N LEU A 57 -0.57 4.74 4.88
CA LEU A 57 0.44 5.72 5.24
C LEU A 57 0.68 5.73 6.74
N LEU A 58 1.92 6.05 7.10
CA LEU A 58 2.27 6.21 8.50
C LEU A 58 1.45 7.33 9.11
N GLY A 59 1.06 7.12 10.33
CA GLY A 59 0.25 8.05 11.08
C GLY A 59 0.06 7.45 12.45
N ASP A 60 -1.19 7.33 12.89
CA ASP A 60 -1.47 6.62 14.12
C ASP A 60 -1.09 5.16 13.97
N GLU A 61 -0.73 4.54 15.08
CA GLU A 61 -0.24 3.17 15.05
C GLU A 61 -1.29 2.18 14.61
N THR A 62 -2.53 2.42 14.96
CA THR A 62 -3.61 1.51 14.66
C THR A 62 -4.87 2.30 14.38
N VAL A 63 -5.62 1.87 13.38
CA VAL A 63 -6.93 2.45 13.07
C VAL A 63 -7.98 1.37 13.23
N ALA A 64 -9.18 1.80 13.64
CA ALA A 64 -10.29 0.89 13.86
C ALA A 64 -11.08 0.71 12.58
N LYS A 65 -11.80 -0.40 12.50
CA LYS A 65 -12.76 -0.61 11.42
C LYS A 65 -13.73 0.58 11.39
N GLY A 66 -13.93 1.11 10.19
CA GLY A 66 -14.82 2.24 9.98
C GLY A 66 -14.13 3.59 9.95
N ASP A 67 -12.89 3.67 10.40
CA ASP A 67 -12.13 4.92 10.34
C ASP A 67 -11.71 5.22 8.90
N ASP A 68 -11.53 6.50 8.61
CA ASP A 68 -10.95 6.91 7.33
C ASP A 68 -9.45 6.75 7.39
N ILE A 69 -8.87 6.23 6.31
CA ILE A 69 -7.43 6.06 6.22
C ILE A 69 -6.94 6.57 4.87
N THR A 70 -5.66 6.88 4.82
CA THR A 70 -4.99 7.27 3.59
C THR A 70 -4.11 6.12 3.14
N VAL A 71 -4.26 5.70 1.89
CA VAL A 71 -3.53 4.59 1.31
C VAL A 71 -2.71 5.12 0.15
N GLN A 72 -1.40 4.85 0.17
CA GLN A 72 -0.53 5.22 -0.93
C GLN A 72 -0.55 4.10 -1.97
N ILE A 73 -0.85 4.47 -3.22
CA ILE A 73 -1.06 3.50 -4.27
C ILE A 73 0.07 3.45 -5.29
N ARG A 74 0.99 4.40 -5.26
CA ARG A 74 2.13 4.45 -6.18
C ARG A 74 3.20 5.38 -5.66
N ASN A 75 4.32 5.48 -6.39
CA ASN A 75 5.49 6.30 -6.06
C ASN A 75 6.26 5.71 -4.87
N GLN A 76 7.10 6.50 -4.24
CA GLN A 76 7.86 6.03 -3.10
C GLN A 76 6.99 6.02 -1.85
N GLY A 77 7.14 5.00 -1.06
CA GLY A 77 6.40 4.86 0.19
C GLY A 77 7.19 4.08 1.21
N MET A 78 6.53 3.76 2.32
CA MET A 78 7.12 2.99 3.40
C MET A 78 6.26 1.79 3.68
N TRP A 79 6.91 0.63 3.85
CA TRP A 79 6.22 -0.63 4.08
C TRP A 79 6.96 -1.39 5.17
N ALA A 80 6.24 -1.83 6.18
CA ALA A 80 6.86 -2.58 7.27
C ALA A 80 7.20 -3.98 6.78
N ALA A 81 8.37 -4.47 7.16
CA ALA A 81 8.86 -5.76 6.72
C ALA A 81 8.33 -6.88 7.59
N GLY A 82 8.02 -8.02 6.96
CA GLY A 82 7.65 -9.24 7.66
C GLY A 82 8.82 -10.19 7.82
N ALA A 83 9.95 -9.90 7.16
CA ALA A 83 11.12 -10.76 7.16
C ALA A 83 12.31 -9.92 6.71
N LYS A 84 13.48 -10.55 6.61
CA LYS A 84 14.66 -9.89 6.07
C LYS A 84 14.42 -9.52 4.60
N ILE A 85 14.80 -8.30 4.24
CA ILE A 85 14.64 -7.76 2.90
C ILE A 85 15.99 -7.17 2.47
N GLU A 86 16.32 -7.31 1.20
CA GLU A 86 17.50 -6.67 0.62
C GLU A 86 17.07 -5.62 -0.38
N ALA A 87 17.87 -4.56 -0.49
CA ALA A 87 17.59 -3.52 -1.48
C ALA A 87 17.55 -4.16 -2.87
N GLY A 88 16.55 -3.76 -3.66
CA GLY A 88 16.35 -4.32 -4.99
C GLY A 88 15.40 -5.50 -5.04
N ASP A 89 15.01 -6.07 -3.90
CA ASP A 89 14.06 -7.17 -3.89
C ASP A 89 12.70 -6.70 -4.37
N PHE A 90 12.03 -7.55 -5.15
CA PHE A 90 10.61 -7.36 -5.45
C PHE A 90 9.81 -7.91 -4.28
N LEU A 91 8.75 -7.19 -3.91
CA LEU A 91 8.07 -7.42 -2.65
C LEU A 91 6.60 -7.77 -2.86
N ALA A 92 6.15 -8.78 -2.14
CA ALA A 92 4.76 -9.20 -2.07
C ALA A 92 4.26 -9.03 -0.64
N VAL A 93 2.94 -9.04 -0.46
CA VAL A 93 2.33 -8.94 0.86
C VAL A 93 2.38 -10.31 1.54
N ASP A 94 2.62 -10.31 2.86
CA ASP A 94 2.49 -11.54 3.65
C ASP A 94 1.11 -11.57 4.32
N ALA A 95 0.88 -12.57 5.16
CA ALA A 95 -0.44 -12.77 5.76
C ALA A 95 -0.84 -11.66 6.73
N GLU A 96 0.12 -10.88 7.20
CA GLU A 96 -0.13 -9.78 8.14
C GLU A 96 -0.13 -8.42 7.46
N GLY A 97 -0.01 -8.38 6.13
CA GLY A 97 0.04 -7.12 5.40
C GLY A 97 1.44 -6.54 5.30
N LEU A 98 2.44 -7.21 5.84
CA LEU A 98 3.83 -6.76 5.81
C LEU A 98 4.47 -7.21 4.50
N CYS A 99 5.66 -6.69 4.19
CA CYS A 99 6.31 -7.08 2.94
C CYS A 99 7.25 -8.27 3.14
N GLN A 100 7.32 -9.07 2.09
CA GLN A 100 8.25 -10.17 2.00
C GLN A 100 8.78 -10.23 0.58
N LYS A 101 9.95 -10.85 0.40
CA LYS A 101 10.48 -11.05 -0.94
C LYS A 101 9.50 -11.90 -1.74
N ALA A 102 9.13 -11.43 -2.93
CA ALA A 102 8.17 -12.13 -3.77
C ALA A 102 8.75 -13.44 -4.27
N THR A 103 7.91 -14.48 -4.27
CA THR A 103 8.26 -15.77 -4.85
C THR A 103 7.32 -16.06 -6.00
N THR A 104 7.61 -17.12 -6.75
CA THR A 104 6.85 -17.46 -7.95
C THR A 104 5.35 -17.46 -7.68
N GLY A 105 4.61 -16.77 -8.55
CA GLY A 105 3.15 -16.70 -8.46
C GLY A 105 2.61 -15.62 -7.55
N GLN A 106 3.46 -14.90 -6.84
CA GLN A 106 3.00 -13.84 -5.95
C GLN A 106 2.95 -12.49 -6.67
N TYR A 107 1.99 -11.66 -6.27
CA TYR A 107 1.84 -10.33 -6.86
C TYR A 107 2.91 -9.40 -6.32
N ILE A 108 3.62 -8.73 -7.23
CA ILE A 108 4.66 -7.76 -6.87
C ILE A 108 4.02 -6.39 -6.74
N LEU A 109 3.90 -5.91 -5.51
CA LEU A 109 3.37 -4.57 -5.27
C LEU A 109 4.47 -3.52 -5.40
N ALA A 110 5.67 -3.82 -4.94
CA ALA A 110 6.71 -2.80 -4.79
C ALA A 110 8.09 -3.42 -4.93
N MET A 111 9.09 -2.53 -5.03
CA MET A 111 10.51 -2.91 -5.00
C MET A 111 11.16 -2.24 -3.81
N ALA A 112 12.00 -2.97 -3.09
CA ALA A 112 12.70 -2.42 -1.92
C ALA A 112 13.80 -1.46 -2.38
N LEU A 113 13.82 -0.28 -1.79
CA LEU A 113 14.88 0.70 -2.01
C LEU A 113 15.90 0.66 -0.88
N THR A 114 15.49 0.19 0.29
CA THR A 114 16.37 0.02 1.46
C THR A 114 16.16 -1.36 2.04
N PRO A 115 17.14 -1.88 2.79
CA PRO A 115 17.01 -3.23 3.36
C PRO A 115 16.26 -3.21 4.69
N ALA A 116 15.85 -4.41 5.14
CA ALA A 116 15.37 -4.64 6.48
C ALA A 116 16.10 -5.86 7.04
N THR A 117 16.46 -5.80 8.31
CA THR A 117 17.17 -6.91 8.93
C THR A 117 16.22 -7.80 9.72
N ALA A 118 15.07 -7.29 10.13
CA ALA A 118 14.15 -8.04 10.97
C ALA A 118 12.72 -7.61 10.73
N LYS A 119 11.79 -8.45 11.15
CA LYS A 119 10.37 -8.16 11.09
C LYS A 119 10.07 -6.86 11.85
N GLY A 120 9.26 -6.02 11.23
CA GLY A 120 8.87 -4.75 11.81
C GLY A 120 9.69 -3.57 11.35
N ASP A 121 10.86 -3.80 10.75
CA ASP A 121 11.66 -2.70 10.20
C ASP A 121 10.90 -2.03 9.06
N ILE A 122 11.09 -0.72 8.91
CA ILE A 122 10.46 0.03 7.83
C ILE A 122 11.39 0.02 6.62
N VAL A 123 10.83 -0.34 5.47
CA VAL A 123 11.53 -0.38 4.20
C VAL A 123 11.00 0.76 3.34
N ASN A 124 11.91 1.54 2.76
CA ASN A 124 11.50 2.48 1.73
C ASN A 124 11.31 1.69 0.45
N VAL A 125 10.20 1.90 -0.22
CA VAL A 125 9.83 1.11 -1.39
C VAL A 125 9.38 2.01 -2.52
N ALA A 126 9.51 1.48 -3.75
CA ALA A 126 8.86 2.07 -4.92
C ALA A 126 7.66 1.19 -5.24
N ILE A 127 6.47 1.76 -5.20
CA ILE A 127 5.24 1.02 -5.47
C ILE A 127 5.08 0.94 -6.98
N ILE A 128 5.18 -0.26 -7.54
CA ILE A 128 5.28 -0.44 -8.99
C ILE A 128 4.16 -1.29 -9.59
N HIS A 129 3.43 -2.06 -8.80
CA HIS A 129 2.36 -2.93 -9.30
C HIS A 129 2.81 -3.72 -10.52
N ALA A 130 3.85 -4.52 -10.36
CA ALA A 130 4.53 -5.15 -11.49
C ALA A 130 3.89 -6.46 -11.95
N GLY A 131 2.77 -6.86 -11.35
CA GLY A 131 2.11 -8.12 -11.71
C GLY A 131 2.69 -9.28 -10.92
N TYR A 132 2.59 -10.47 -11.45
CA TYR A 132 2.94 -11.67 -10.70
C TYR A 132 4.35 -12.13 -11.01
N GLU A 133 5.06 -12.58 -9.97
CA GLU A 133 6.41 -13.08 -10.10
C GLU A 133 6.43 -14.36 -10.95
N ALA A 134 7.32 -14.41 -11.91
CA ALA A 134 7.44 -15.54 -12.82
C ALA A 134 8.04 -16.78 -12.14
#